data_400a6ce1bc60f7b18f4592e252d94511
#
_entry.id   400a6ce1bc60f7b18f4592e252d94511
#
_cell.length_a   1.000
_cell.length_b   1.000
_cell.length_c   1.000
_cell.angle_alpha   90.00
_cell.angle_beta   90.00
_cell.angle_gamma   90.00
#
_symmetry.space_group_name_H-M   'P 1'
#
loop_
_entity.id
_entity.type
_entity.pdbx_description
1 polymer ?
#
loop_
_entity_poly.entity_id
_entity_poly.type
_entity_poly.pdbx_seq_one_letter_code
_entity_poly.pdbx_strand_id
1 'polypeptide(L)'
;MSSLIQQSSELPAPFEPALPLPHRMDALEAMRTLVAMRWFTDEPVPHDLLMTVLWAATRAPSPSNTQGWDFLVVTDPKLRRQIAEYIRPLKQRLAAVENTPPEALKLRAGSLHLMENLEKVPVLIFVCGRPVYPAAQPRIDMMYSALYGATQNLMLAARAVGLGTVMTTLHSAFEPQIRPLLGVPDDVHMAAMIPLGWPAREHVAVRRKPVEQFIRWNTWS
;
A
#
# COMPACT_ATOMS: atom_id res chain seq x y z
N MET A 1 8.89 -8.95 -49.38
CA MET A 1 7.56 -9.32 -48.84
C MET A 1 7.78 -9.85 -47.42
N SER A 2 7.62 -8.95 -46.45
CA SER A 2 7.86 -9.27 -45.05
C SER A 2 6.51 -9.28 -44.34
N SER A 3 6.03 -10.45 -43.94
CA SER A 3 4.81 -10.63 -43.18
C SER A 3 5.07 -10.25 -41.74
N LEU A 4 4.75 -9.03 -41.39
CA LEU A 4 4.63 -8.62 -39.99
C LEU A 4 3.41 -9.35 -39.40
N ILE A 5 3.69 -10.36 -38.58
CA ILE A 5 2.70 -11.01 -37.74
C ILE A 5 2.19 -9.95 -36.77
N GLN A 6 0.95 -9.49 -37.00
CA GLN A 6 0.17 -8.79 -35.98
C GLN A 6 -0.13 -9.79 -34.88
N GLN A 7 0.62 -9.75 -33.79
CA GLN A 7 0.17 -10.32 -32.53
C GLN A 7 -0.96 -9.44 -32.05
N SER A 8 -2.18 -9.94 -32.16
CA SER A 8 -3.34 -9.39 -31.47
C SER A 8 -3.07 -9.48 -29.95
N SER A 9 -2.71 -8.37 -29.33
CA SER A 9 -2.61 -8.26 -27.88
C SER A 9 -4.04 -8.21 -27.31
N GLU A 10 -4.74 -9.31 -27.33
CA GLU A 10 -5.94 -9.44 -26.50
C GLU A 10 -5.47 -9.33 -25.02
N LEU A 11 -5.99 -8.34 -24.33
CA LEU A 11 -5.78 -8.21 -22.91
C LEU A 11 -6.31 -9.50 -22.24
N PRO A 12 -5.60 -10.04 -21.25
CA PRO A 12 -6.09 -11.20 -20.51
C PRO A 12 -7.48 -10.91 -19.90
N ALA A 13 -8.29 -11.93 -19.76
CA ALA A 13 -9.59 -11.79 -19.12
C ALA A 13 -9.45 -11.09 -17.75
N PRO A 14 -10.37 -10.15 -17.40
CA PRO A 14 -10.32 -9.47 -16.12
C PRO A 14 -10.29 -10.48 -14.96
N PHE A 15 -9.43 -10.24 -13.98
CA PHE A 15 -9.44 -11.04 -12.77
C PHE A 15 -10.68 -10.72 -11.95
N GLU A 16 -11.39 -11.76 -11.54
CA GLU A 16 -12.48 -11.70 -10.57
C GLU A 16 -12.19 -12.72 -9.47
N PRO A 17 -12.22 -12.33 -8.17
CA PRO A 17 -11.97 -13.27 -7.10
C PRO A 17 -13.08 -14.31 -7.01
N ALA A 18 -12.72 -15.56 -6.73
CA ALA A 18 -13.71 -16.59 -6.43
C ALA A 18 -14.46 -16.25 -5.12
N LEU A 19 -15.75 -16.06 -5.20
CA LEU A 19 -16.59 -15.78 -4.04
C LEU A 19 -17.49 -16.98 -3.70
N PRO A 20 -17.72 -17.24 -2.41
CA PRO A 20 -17.17 -16.56 -1.23
C PRO A 20 -15.72 -16.94 -0.96
N LEU A 21 -14.92 -15.97 -0.49
CA LEU A 21 -13.55 -16.23 -0.02
C LEU A 21 -13.59 -17.19 1.19
N PRO A 22 -12.62 -18.13 1.32
CA PRO A 22 -12.61 -19.14 2.38
C PRO A 22 -12.53 -18.54 3.80
N HIS A 23 -11.94 -17.38 3.94
CA HIS A 23 -11.87 -16.62 5.20
C HIS A 23 -12.55 -15.27 4.98
N ARG A 24 -13.83 -15.18 5.38
CA ARG A 24 -14.58 -13.93 5.35
C ARG A 24 -14.51 -13.23 6.70
N MET A 25 -14.06 -11.99 6.66
CA MET A 25 -14.23 -11.07 7.77
C MET A 25 -15.29 -10.04 7.41
N ASP A 26 -16.15 -9.70 8.34
CA ASP A 26 -17.07 -8.57 8.18
C ASP A 26 -16.29 -7.27 7.94
N ALA A 27 -16.83 -6.39 7.10
CA ALA A 27 -16.14 -5.15 6.72
C ALA A 27 -15.85 -4.25 7.93
N LEU A 28 -16.79 -4.14 8.88
CA LEU A 28 -16.60 -3.33 10.09
C LEU A 28 -15.58 -3.97 11.02
N GLU A 29 -15.54 -5.29 11.10
CA GLU A 29 -14.51 -6.01 11.87
C GLU A 29 -13.12 -5.84 11.23
N ALA A 30 -13.01 -5.87 9.90
CA ALA A 30 -11.78 -5.56 9.20
C ALA A 30 -11.31 -4.13 9.52
N MET A 31 -12.21 -3.13 9.48
CA MET A 31 -11.92 -1.75 9.85
C MET A 31 -11.49 -1.61 11.32
N ARG A 32 -12.17 -2.32 12.23
CA ARG A 32 -11.86 -2.29 13.67
C ARG A 32 -10.48 -2.83 14.00
N THR A 33 -10.03 -3.85 13.25
CA THR A 33 -8.79 -4.58 13.52
C THR A 33 -7.67 -4.30 12.52
N LEU A 34 -7.89 -3.43 11.54
CA LEU A 34 -6.85 -2.96 10.65
C LEU A 34 -5.84 -2.10 11.42
N VAL A 35 -4.70 -2.71 11.71
CA VAL A 35 -3.58 -2.08 12.40
C VAL A 35 -2.36 -2.04 11.48
N ALA A 36 -1.53 -1.03 11.63
CA ALA A 36 -0.25 -0.94 10.91
C ALA A 36 0.66 -2.11 11.34
N MET A 37 0.62 -3.22 10.59
CA MET A 37 1.45 -4.40 10.81
C MET A 37 2.87 -4.11 10.35
N ARG A 38 3.84 -4.32 11.25
CA ARG A 38 5.27 -4.09 10.98
C ARG A 38 6.13 -5.32 11.26
N TRP A 39 5.50 -6.41 11.67
CA TRP A 39 6.11 -7.71 11.93
C TRP A 39 5.50 -8.72 10.97
N PHE A 40 6.30 -9.22 10.07
CA PHE A 40 5.88 -10.16 9.03
C PHE A 40 6.70 -11.45 9.14
N THR A 41 6.11 -12.55 8.70
CA THR A 41 6.86 -13.76 8.35
C THR A 41 7.46 -13.60 6.96
N ASP A 42 8.37 -14.49 6.58
CA ASP A 42 8.94 -14.56 5.23
C ASP A 42 8.15 -15.50 4.30
N GLU A 43 7.01 -16.03 4.78
CA GLU A 43 6.15 -16.93 4.03
C GLU A 43 5.60 -16.22 2.78
N PRO A 44 5.72 -16.84 1.60
CA PRO A 44 5.19 -16.27 0.37
C PRO A 44 3.68 -16.03 0.42
N VAL A 45 3.23 -14.93 -0.17
CA VAL A 45 1.80 -14.64 -0.34
C VAL A 45 1.32 -15.31 -1.63
N PRO A 46 0.27 -16.15 -1.57
CA PRO A 46 -0.30 -16.76 -2.77
C PRO A 46 -0.75 -15.71 -3.79
N HIS A 47 -0.50 -16.00 -5.07
CA HIS A 47 -0.80 -15.08 -6.17
C HIS A 47 -2.29 -14.65 -6.18
N ASP A 48 -3.21 -15.60 -5.99
CA ASP A 48 -4.65 -15.32 -6.00
C ASP A 48 -5.10 -14.39 -4.87
N LEU A 49 -4.49 -14.54 -3.68
CA LEU A 49 -4.74 -13.60 -2.58
C LEU A 49 -4.21 -12.21 -2.89
N LEU A 50 -3.02 -12.12 -3.49
CA LEU A 50 -2.44 -10.85 -3.90
C LEU A 50 -3.31 -10.17 -4.97
N MET A 51 -3.76 -10.92 -5.96
CA MET A 51 -4.68 -10.42 -7.00
C MET A 51 -6.02 -9.99 -6.40
N THR A 52 -6.56 -10.71 -5.44
CA THR A 52 -7.80 -10.33 -4.71
C THR A 52 -7.65 -8.99 -4.01
N VAL A 53 -6.51 -8.77 -3.35
CA VAL A 53 -6.19 -7.52 -2.65
C VAL A 53 -6.05 -6.35 -3.65
N LEU A 54 -5.37 -6.56 -4.78
CA LEU A 54 -5.22 -5.57 -5.84
C LEU A 54 -6.56 -5.28 -6.55
N TRP A 55 -7.37 -6.30 -6.80
CA TRP A 55 -8.73 -6.13 -7.32
C TRP A 55 -9.57 -5.24 -6.40
N ALA A 56 -9.54 -5.48 -5.09
CA ALA A 56 -10.27 -4.67 -4.13
C ALA A 56 -9.80 -3.20 -4.13
N ALA A 57 -8.52 -2.95 -4.32
CA ALA A 57 -7.98 -1.59 -4.46
C ALA A 57 -8.65 -0.84 -5.61
N THR A 58 -8.88 -1.50 -6.74
CA THR A 58 -9.54 -0.89 -7.92
C THR A 58 -11.04 -0.63 -7.73
N ARG A 59 -11.65 -1.05 -6.62
CA ARG A 59 -13.06 -0.73 -6.29
C ARG A 59 -13.22 0.60 -5.55
N ALA A 60 -12.12 1.33 -5.33
CA ALA A 60 -12.16 2.67 -4.79
C ALA A 60 -12.82 3.67 -5.76
N PRO A 61 -13.45 4.74 -5.27
CA PRO A 61 -13.89 5.81 -6.13
C PRO A 61 -12.69 6.56 -6.74
N SER A 62 -12.85 7.02 -7.98
CA SER A 62 -11.91 7.93 -8.61
C SER A 62 -12.66 9.05 -9.33
N PRO A 63 -12.12 10.28 -9.39
CA PRO A 63 -12.78 11.40 -10.06
C PRO A 63 -13.15 11.03 -11.51
N SER A 64 -14.45 11.16 -11.85
CA SER A 64 -15.03 10.74 -13.14
C SER A 64 -14.67 9.32 -13.60
N ASN A 65 -14.44 8.40 -12.66
CA ASN A 65 -14.01 7.03 -12.93
C ASN A 65 -12.74 6.94 -13.81
N THR A 66 -11.84 7.89 -13.66
CA THR A 66 -10.61 7.96 -14.49
C THR A 66 -9.57 6.90 -14.14
N GLN A 67 -9.66 6.33 -12.94
CA GLN A 67 -8.83 5.20 -12.50
C GLN A 67 -7.32 5.42 -12.76
N GLY A 68 -6.84 6.63 -12.44
CA GLY A 68 -5.45 7.06 -12.69
C GLY A 68 -4.42 6.47 -11.71
N TRP A 69 -4.64 5.25 -11.24
CA TRP A 69 -3.73 4.52 -10.36
C TRP A 69 -2.97 3.42 -11.09
N ASP A 70 -1.76 3.17 -10.59
CA ASP A 70 -0.92 2.02 -10.94
C ASP A 70 -0.47 1.36 -9.63
N PHE A 71 -0.38 0.02 -9.60
CA PHE A 71 0.16 -0.73 -8.47
C PHE A 71 1.42 -1.44 -8.91
N LEU A 72 2.58 -0.94 -8.51
CA LEU A 72 3.85 -1.57 -8.80
C LEU A 72 4.17 -2.58 -7.69
N VAL A 73 4.07 -3.87 -8.02
CA VAL A 73 4.23 -4.98 -7.08
C VAL A 73 5.63 -5.55 -7.19
N VAL A 74 6.36 -5.53 -6.08
CA VAL A 74 7.73 -6.03 -6.00
C VAL A 74 7.76 -7.29 -5.13
N THR A 75 7.95 -8.44 -5.78
CA THR A 75 8.11 -9.76 -5.15
C THR A 75 9.53 -10.32 -5.33
N ASP A 76 10.32 -9.78 -6.25
CA ASP A 76 11.70 -10.20 -6.49
C ASP A 76 12.57 -9.92 -5.25
N PRO A 77 13.22 -10.95 -4.66
CA PRO A 77 14.02 -10.80 -3.46
C PRO A 77 15.23 -9.87 -3.63
N LYS A 78 15.78 -9.78 -4.85
CA LYS A 78 16.93 -8.89 -5.13
C LYS A 78 16.51 -7.45 -5.10
N LEU A 79 15.37 -7.11 -5.75
CA LEU A 79 14.82 -5.77 -5.74
C LEU A 79 14.39 -5.35 -4.32
N ARG A 80 13.72 -6.25 -3.57
CA ARG A 80 13.34 -5.98 -2.17
C ARG A 80 14.55 -5.68 -1.29
N ARG A 81 15.65 -6.43 -1.46
CA ARG A 81 16.91 -6.19 -0.74
C ARG A 81 17.51 -4.83 -1.09
N GLN A 82 17.59 -4.47 -2.37
CA GLN A 82 18.11 -3.17 -2.80
C GLN A 82 17.30 -2.00 -2.24
N ILE A 83 15.96 -2.11 -2.26
CA ILE A 83 15.07 -1.11 -1.64
C ILE A 83 15.33 -1.01 -0.14
N ALA A 84 15.47 -2.14 0.56
CA ALA A 84 15.75 -2.16 1.98
C ALA A 84 17.11 -1.52 2.31
N GLU A 85 18.12 -1.72 1.47
CA GLU A 85 19.45 -1.09 1.62
C GLU A 85 19.37 0.43 1.49
N TYR A 86 18.59 0.97 0.53
CA TYR A 86 18.36 2.41 0.43
C TYR A 86 17.65 2.98 1.66
N ILE A 87 16.69 2.26 2.22
CA ILE A 87 15.90 2.72 3.37
C ILE A 87 16.66 2.58 4.71
N ARG A 88 17.64 1.69 4.79
CA ARG A 88 18.41 1.40 6.02
C ARG A 88 18.98 2.64 6.74
N PRO A 89 19.50 3.69 6.06
CA PRO A 89 19.96 4.90 6.74
C PRO A 89 18.89 5.64 7.54
N LEU A 90 17.61 5.53 7.18
CA LEU A 90 16.51 6.11 7.98
C LEU A 90 16.40 5.45 9.36
N LYS A 91 16.71 4.16 9.47
CA LYS A 91 16.75 3.46 10.76
C LYS A 91 17.75 4.12 11.71
N GLN A 92 18.96 4.44 11.21
CA GLN A 92 19.99 5.10 12.04
C GLN A 92 19.51 6.47 12.50
N ARG A 93 18.91 7.27 11.60
CA ARG A 93 18.34 8.58 11.95
C ARG A 93 17.23 8.46 12.99
N LEU A 94 16.31 7.52 12.81
CA LEU A 94 15.21 7.29 13.75
C LEU A 94 15.73 6.75 15.11
N ALA A 95 16.75 5.90 15.08
CA ALA A 95 17.37 5.36 16.31
C ALA A 95 18.12 6.44 17.12
N ALA A 96 18.62 7.49 16.46
CA ALA A 96 19.30 8.61 17.11
C ALA A 96 18.35 9.66 17.70
N VAL A 97 17.03 9.55 17.48
CA VAL A 97 16.06 10.49 18.06
C VAL A 97 16.03 10.31 19.57
N GLU A 98 16.45 11.32 20.30
CA GLU A 98 16.34 11.41 21.77
C GLU A 98 14.93 11.86 22.17
N ASN A 99 14.57 11.62 23.44
CA ASN A 99 13.32 12.10 24.04
C ASN A 99 12.03 11.68 23.30
N THR A 100 11.95 10.43 22.83
CA THR A 100 10.72 9.89 22.24
C THR A 100 9.62 9.84 23.30
N PRO A 101 8.47 10.49 23.10
CA PRO A 101 7.35 10.44 24.04
C PRO A 101 6.90 9.01 24.30
N PRO A 102 6.46 8.66 25.54
CA PRO A 102 6.04 7.29 25.87
C PRO A 102 4.99 6.68 24.94
N GLU A 103 4.04 7.48 24.48
CA GLU A 103 2.99 7.10 23.52
C GLU A 103 3.55 6.75 22.13
N ALA A 104 4.70 7.31 21.75
CA ALA A 104 5.34 7.06 20.46
C ALA A 104 6.36 5.90 20.49
N LEU A 105 6.73 5.38 21.67
CA LEU A 105 7.74 4.32 21.78
C LEU A 105 7.39 3.05 21.04
N LYS A 106 6.11 2.60 21.11
CA LYS A 106 5.65 1.41 20.38
C LYS A 106 5.70 1.62 18.86
N LEU A 107 5.29 2.81 18.38
CA LEU A 107 5.36 3.17 16.98
C LEU A 107 6.80 3.17 16.49
N ARG A 108 7.70 3.82 17.24
CA ARG A 108 9.13 3.89 16.92
C ARG A 108 9.75 2.49 16.86
N ALA A 109 9.52 1.65 17.89
CA ALA A 109 10.03 0.28 17.90
C ALA A 109 9.54 -0.53 16.69
N GLY A 110 8.27 -0.41 16.33
CA GLY A 110 7.72 -1.05 15.14
C GLY A 110 8.33 -0.54 13.85
N SER A 111 8.56 0.77 13.72
CA SER A 111 9.19 1.37 12.55
C SER A 111 10.64 0.93 12.39
N LEU A 112 11.40 0.90 13.48
CA LEU A 112 12.78 0.40 13.49
C LEU A 112 12.84 -1.08 13.08
N HIS A 113 11.92 -1.90 13.62
CA HIS A 113 11.84 -3.32 13.27
C HIS A 113 11.51 -3.52 11.79
N LEU A 114 10.54 -2.77 11.24
CA LEU A 114 10.21 -2.86 9.82
C LEU A 114 11.39 -2.52 8.93
N MET A 115 12.09 -1.40 9.21
CA MET A 115 13.25 -0.98 8.42
C MET A 115 14.39 -2.01 8.47
N GLU A 116 14.59 -2.67 9.62
CA GLU A 116 15.60 -3.73 9.79
C GLU A 116 15.29 -4.98 8.97
N ASN A 117 14.01 -5.32 8.85
CA ASN A 117 13.56 -6.58 8.26
C ASN A 117 12.81 -6.37 6.94
N LEU A 118 12.90 -5.20 6.32
CA LEU A 118 12.12 -4.86 5.13
C LEU A 118 12.37 -5.84 3.96
N GLU A 119 13.59 -6.33 3.80
CA GLU A 119 13.96 -7.30 2.77
C GLU A 119 13.25 -8.66 2.93
N LYS A 120 12.83 -9.01 4.16
CA LYS A 120 12.13 -10.26 4.48
C LYS A 120 10.62 -10.18 4.21
N VAL A 121 10.07 -8.97 4.10
CA VAL A 121 8.65 -8.80 3.77
C VAL A 121 8.40 -9.36 2.37
N PRO A 122 7.46 -10.31 2.20
CA PRO A 122 7.32 -11.04 0.92
C PRO A 122 6.90 -10.17 -0.24
N VAL A 123 6.15 -9.09 0.00
CA VAL A 123 5.63 -8.20 -1.05
C VAL A 123 5.77 -6.74 -0.63
N LEU A 124 6.27 -5.90 -1.53
CA LEU A 124 6.20 -4.45 -1.42
C LEU A 124 5.31 -3.93 -2.57
N ILE A 125 4.25 -3.18 -2.24
CA ILE A 125 3.39 -2.57 -3.26
C ILE A 125 3.59 -1.07 -3.21
N PHE A 126 4.00 -0.47 -4.32
CA PHE A 126 3.99 0.96 -4.47
C PHE A 126 2.69 1.39 -5.14
N VAL A 127 1.93 2.21 -4.43
CA VAL A 127 0.71 2.82 -4.97
C VAL A 127 1.13 4.07 -5.71
N CYS A 128 0.95 4.03 -7.01
CA CYS A 128 1.41 5.04 -7.93
C CYS A 128 0.23 5.62 -8.73
N GLY A 129 0.44 6.75 -9.38
CA GLY A 129 -0.56 7.30 -10.28
C GLY A 129 -0.12 8.56 -10.99
N ARG A 130 -0.99 9.01 -11.90
CA ARG A 130 -0.83 10.24 -12.65
C ARG A 130 -2.01 11.17 -12.41
N PRO A 131 -1.79 12.48 -12.40
CA PRO A 131 -2.89 13.42 -12.40
C PRO A 131 -3.55 13.38 -13.80
N VAL A 132 -4.77 12.85 -13.86
CA VAL A 132 -5.54 12.66 -15.10
C VAL A 132 -6.87 13.39 -15.12
N TYR A 133 -7.24 14.03 -14.01
CA TYR A 133 -8.51 14.72 -13.86
C TYR A 133 -8.36 16.09 -13.18
N PRO A 134 -9.13 17.12 -13.65
CA PRO A 134 -9.89 17.20 -14.90
C PRO A 134 -8.98 17.10 -16.15
N ALA A 135 -9.49 16.53 -17.25
CA ALA A 135 -8.67 16.32 -18.45
C ALA A 135 -8.02 17.61 -19.00
N ALA A 136 -8.73 18.75 -18.92
CA ALA A 136 -8.22 20.05 -19.38
C ALA A 136 -7.13 20.65 -18.47
N GLN A 137 -7.15 20.33 -17.17
CA GLN A 137 -6.20 20.83 -16.18
C GLN A 137 -6.07 19.81 -15.04
N PRO A 138 -5.26 18.75 -15.23
CA PRO A 138 -5.10 17.70 -14.24
C PRO A 138 -4.60 18.21 -12.89
N ARG A 139 -5.21 17.74 -11.80
CA ARG A 139 -4.92 18.18 -10.44
C ARG A 139 -4.33 17.04 -9.60
N ILE A 140 -3.23 17.34 -8.95
CA ILE A 140 -2.51 16.38 -8.11
C ILE A 140 -3.30 15.96 -6.86
N ASP A 141 -4.08 16.87 -6.26
CA ASP A 141 -4.93 16.55 -5.11
C ASP A 141 -6.07 15.59 -5.47
N MET A 142 -6.64 15.70 -6.69
CA MET A 142 -7.62 14.76 -7.22
C MET A 142 -7.02 13.38 -7.45
N MET A 143 -5.78 13.30 -7.92
CA MET A 143 -5.05 12.03 -8.01
C MET A 143 -4.88 11.39 -6.63
N TYR A 144 -4.34 12.13 -5.64
CA TYR A 144 -4.13 11.57 -4.31
C TYR A 144 -5.43 11.14 -3.63
N SER A 145 -6.56 11.81 -3.88
CA SER A 145 -7.87 11.38 -3.34
C SER A 145 -8.25 9.97 -3.80
N ALA A 146 -7.97 9.63 -5.08
CA ALA A 146 -8.19 8.29 -5.61
C ALA A 146 -7.16 7.28 -5.07
N LEU A 147 -5.87 7.64 -5.05
CA LEU A 147 -4.80 6.75 -4.61
C LEU A 147 -4.94 6.33 -3.15
N TYR A 148 -5.30 7.26 -2.25
CA TYR A 148 -5.50 6.92 -0.83
C TYR A 148 -6.78 6.13 -0.60
N GLY A 149 -7.84 6.35 -1.39
CA GLY A 149 -9.03 5.50 -1.40
C GLY A 149 -8.68 4.06 -1.80
N ALA A 150 -7.93 3.90 -2.89
CA ALA A 150 -7.47 2.59 -3.35
C ALA A 150 -6.53 1.92 -2.34
N THR A 151 -5.63 2.68 -1.71
CA THR A 151 -4.75 2.18 -0.63
C THR A 151 -5.55 1.65 0.55
N GLN A 152 -6.59 2.37 0.98
CA GLN A 152 -7.44 1.93 2.09
C GLN A 152 -8.19 0.64 1.74
N ASN A 153 -8.76 0.52 0.55
CA ASN A 153 -9.41 -0.71 0.09
C ASN A 153 -8.44 -1.88 0.04
N LEU A 154 -7.22 -1.66 -0.49
CA LEU A 154 -6.14 -2.64 -0.50
C LEU A 154 -5.86 -3.19 0.90
N MET A 155 -5.64 -2.29 1.86
CA MET A 155 -5.32 -2.68 3.23
C MET A 155 -6.48 -3.40 3.93
N LEU A 156 -7.73 -2.98 3.70
CA LEU A 156 -8.91 -3.65 4.24
C LEU A 156 -9.08 -5.05 3.67
N ALA A 157 -8.91 -5.20 2.35
CA ALA A 157 -8.98 -6.50 1.70
C ALA A 157 -7.87 -7.44 2.21
N ALA A 158 -6.64 -6.95 2.32
CA ALA A 158 -5.54 -7.72 2.90
C ALA A 158 -5.90 -8.20 4.32
N ARG A 159 -6.44 -7.31 5.18
CA ARG A 159 -6.89 -7.68 6.53
C ARG A 159 -7.99 -8.72 6.51
N ALA A 160 -8.95 -8.60 5.60
CA ALA A 160 -10.09 -9.52 5.47
C ALA A 160 -9.67 -10.94 5.09
N VAL A 161 -8.55 -11.08 4.35
CA VAL A 161 -7.99 -12.39 3.96
C VAL A 161 -6.83 -12.85 4.87
N GLY A 162 -6.64 -12.20 6.03
CA GLY A 162 -5.66 -12.61 7.04
C GLY A 162 -4.25 -12.05 6.86
N LEU A 163 -4.01 -11.24 5.83
CA LEU A 163 -2.72 -10.59 5.61
C LEU A 163 -2.55 -9.34 6.48
N GLY A 164 -1.31 -8.99 6.74
CA GLY A 164 -0.91 -7.75 7.39
C GLY A 164 -0.40 -6.73 6.39
N THR A 165 -0.64 -5.45 6.67
CA THR A 165 -0.14 -4.33 5.87
C THR A 165 0.24 -3.15 6.74
N VAL A 166 1.09 -2.28 6.20
CA VAL A 166 1.31 -0.94 6.75
C VAL A 166 1.50 0.06 5.63
N MET A 167 0.79 1.18 5.67
CA MET A 167 1.04 2.30 4.76
C MET A 167 2.25 3.08 5.24
N THR A 168 3.24 3.25 4.37
CA THR A 168 4.45 4.04 4.65
C THR A 168 4.80 4.98 3.50
N THR A 169 5.62 5.99 3.81
CA THR A 169 6.27 6.86 2.83
C THR A 169 7.81 6.75 2.93
N LEU A 170 8.33 5.64 3.46
CA LEU A 170 9.78 5.43 3.63
C LEU A 170 10.56 5.58 2.33
N HIS A 171 9.95 5.24 1.20
CA HIS A 171 10.52 5.35 -0.13
C HIS A 171 10.80 6.79 -0.54
N SER A 172 10.00 7.77 -0.08
CA SER A 172 10.09 9.16 -0.55
C SER A 172 11.45 9.82 -0.27
N ALA A 173 12.13 9.42 0.81
CA ALA A 173 13.47 9.91 1.12
C ALA A 173 14.56 9.38 0.16
N PHE A 174 14.26 8.34 -0.61
CA PHE A 174 15.18 7.66 -1.54
C PHE A 174 14.53 7.46 -2.92
N GLU A 175 13.54 8.24 -3.23
CA GLU A 175 12.84 8.16 -4.53
C GLU A 175 13.80 8.32 -5.72
N PRO A 176 14.82 9.20 -5.68
CA PRO A 176 15.82 9.31 -6.76
C PRO A 176 16.61 8.01 -7.04
N GLN A 177 16.75 7.13 -6.04
CA GLN A 177 17.42 5.84 -6.19
C GLN A 177 16.42 4.72 -6.53
N ILE A 178 15.24 4.74 -5.94
CA ILE A 178 14.21 3.71 -6.10
C ILE A 178 13.53 3.81 -7.47
N ARG A 179 13.27 5.02 -7.95
CA ARG A 179 12.62 5.26 -9.24
C ARG A 179 13.34 4.59 -10.41
N PRO A 180 14.65 4.83 -10.66
CA PRO A 180 15.37 4.17 -11.74
C PRO A 180 15.53 2.66 -11.52
N LEU A 181 15.68 2.20 -10.26
CA LEU A 181 15.75 0.78 -9.94
C LEU A 181 14.50 0.02 -10.39
N LEU A 182 13.32 0.65 -10.24
CA LEU A 182 12.03 0.04 -10.56
C LEU A 182 11.49 0.46 -11.93
N GLY A 183 12.21 1.29 -12.68
CA GLY A 183 11.79 1.80 -14.00
C GLY A 183 10.54 2.68 -13.95
N VAL A 184 10.31 3.41 -12.85
CA VAL A 184 9.14 4.28 -12.69
C VAL A 184 9.33 5.54 -13.52
N PRO A 185 8.41 5.85 -14.46
CA PRO A 185 8.49 7.06 -15.30
C PRO A 185 8.41 8.36 -14.49
N ASP A 186 8.99 9.45 -15.01
CA ASP A 186 9.08 10.73 -14.29
C ASP A 186 7.72 11.38 -14.04
N ASP A 187 6.74 11.11 -14.87
CA ASP A 187 5.36 11.62 -14.76
C ASP A 187 4.48 10.83 -13.79
N VAL A 188 5.00 9.74 -13.22
CA VAL A 188 4.30 8.90 -12.24
C VAL A 188 4.65 9.33 -10.83
N HIS A 189 3.64 9.62 -10.00
CA HIS A 189 3.81 9.90 -8.58
C HIS A 189 3.75 8.61 -7.76
N MET A 190 4.69 8.42 -6.84
CA MET A 190 4.71 7.32 -5.89
C MET A 190 4.10 7.79 -4.56
N ALA A 191 2.82 7.49 -4.33
CA ALA A 191 2.07 8.03 -3.19
C ALA A 191 2.35 7.30 -1.87
N ALA A 192 2.51 5.98 -1.92
CA ALA A 192 2.73 5.15 -0.74
C ALA A 192 3.49 3.87 -1.10
N MET A 193 4.20 3.33 -0.14
CA MET A 193 4.76 1.98 -0.15
C MET A 193 4.06 1.14 0.91
N ILE A 194 3.49 0.01 0.49
CA ILE A 194 2.72 -0.89 1.34
C ILE A 194 3.47 -2.23 1.45
N PRO A 195 4.27 -2.44 2.52
CA PRO A 195 4.71 -3.77 2.91
C PRO A 195 3.50 -4.65 3.20
N LEU A 196 3.46 -5.85 2.59
CA LEU A 196 2.34 -6.80 2.69
C LEU A 196 2.90 -8.22 2.86
N GLY A 197 2.28 -8.98 3.78
CA GLY A 197 2.66 -10.36 4.07
C GLY A 197 1.85 -10.96 5.21
N TRP A 198 2.20 -12.17 5.62
CA TRP A 198 1.59 -12.83 6.76
C TRP A 198 2.06 -12.17 8.06
N PRO A 199 1.12 -11.81 8.97
CA PRO A 199 1.48 -11.11 10.20
C PRO A 199 2.17 -12.07 11.18
N ALA A 200 3.34 -11.67 11.71
CA ALA A 200 4.03 -12.38 12.80
C ALA A 200 3.52 -11.98 14.19
N ARG A 201 2.48 -11.15 14.26
CA ARG A 201 1.79 -10.74 15.49
C ARG A 201 0.30 -10.66 15.24
N GLU A 202 -0.49 -10.84 16.29
CA GLU A 202 -1.93 -10.72 16.20
C GLU A 202 -2.37 -9.30 15.83
N HIS A 203 -3.46 -9.24 15.07
CA HIS A 203 -4.17 -8.00 14.84
C HIS A 203 -5.01 -7.65 16.06
N VAL A 204 -4.79 -6.47 16.61
CA VAL A 204 -5.52 -5.97 17.77
C VAL A 204 -6.34 -4.74 17.38
N ALA A 205 -7.46 -4.53 18.06
CA ALA A 205 -8.27 -3.34 17.82
C ALA A 205 -7.47 -2.06 18.13
N VAL A 206 -7.55 -1.09 17.22
CA VAL A 206 -6.89 0.20 17.38
C VAL A 206 -7.77 1.13 18.20
N ARG A 207 -7.22 1.71 19.26
CA ARG A 207 -7.91 2.75 20.01
C ARG A 207 -8.07 3.99 19.15
N ARG A 208 -9.27 4.53 19.12
CA ARG A 208 -9.63 5.79 18.45
C ARG A 208 -10.33 6.70 19.45
N LYS A 209 -10.26 7.99 19.18
CA LYS A 209 -11.09 8.96 19.89
C LYS A 209 -12.57 8.71 19.58
N PRO A 210 -13.49 9.04 20.47
CA PRO A 210 -14.92 8.93 20.20
C PRO A 210 -15.31 9.70 18.94
N VAL A 211 -16.16 9.10 18.11
CA VAL A 211 -16.54 9.67 16.80
C VAL A 211 -17.21 11.03 16.94
N GLU A 212 -17.91 11.24 18.05
CA GLU A 212 -18.63 12.49 18.38
C GLU A 212 -17.69 13.71 18.39
N GLN A 213 -16.40 13.52 18.67
CA GLN A 213 -15.41 14.61 18.64
C GLN A 213 -15.14 15.15 17.23
N PHE A 214 -15.51 14.40 16.20
CA PHE A 214 -15.26 14.73 14.79
C PHE A 214 -16.52 15.12 14.02
N ILE A 215 -17.70 14.96 14.63
CA ILE A 215 -18.97 15.28 13.99
C ILE A 215 -19.33 16.73 14.25
N ARG A 216 -19.81 17.41 13.22
CA ARG A 216 -20.45 18.73 13.27
C ARG A 216 -21.78 18.60 12.56
N TRP A 217 -22.86 18.97 13.23
CA TRP A 217 -24.22 18.89 12.69
C TRP A 217 -24.61 20.20 12.07
N ASN A 218 -24.99 20.20 10.79
CA ASN A 218 -25.48 21.32 9.99
C ASN A 218 -24.51 22.50 9.81
N THR A 219 -23.76 22.90 10.82
CA THR A 219 -22.76 23.98 10.78
C THR A 219 -21.45 23.50 11.42
N TRP A 220 -20.39 24.28 11.25
CA TRP A 220 -19.09 23.95 11.87
C TRP A 220 -19.02 24.28 13.36
N SER A 221 -19.86 25.25 13.82
CA SER A 221 -19.93 25.70 15.22
C SER A 221 -20.62 24.67 16.12
#